data_4ad68bef8e4b11bd08211d0c82fe95ed
#
_entry.id   4ad68bef8e4b11bd08211d0c82fe95ed
#
_cell.length_a   1.000
_cell.length_b   1.000
_cell.length_c   1.000
_cell.angle_alpha   90.00
_cell.angle_beta   90.00
_cell.angle_gamma   90.00
#
_symmetry.space_group_name_H-M   'P 1'
#
loop_
_entity.id
_entity.type
_entity.pdbx_description
1 polymer ?
#
loop_
_entity_poly.entity_id
_entity_poly.type
_entity_poly.pdbx_seq_one_letter_code
_entity_poly.pdbx_strand_id
1 'polypeptide(L)'
;RDLTLLEKVKCRYHISQLSSQKSVEVIKSRKEIVKFTCGVSINNLSLNENDIGDFKTFLKLSPPLRREEDRLALVQGLKDDLIDVIVSDHKPEDEESKRLTFAQAATGASGIETLLSLSLELYHNGSLKLETIIKALTSNPAKILKINKGNLSIGNDADLCIVDIDKPWIVKKDKLISKSKNTSIEDKKLQGK
;
A
#
# COMPACT_ATOMS: atom_id res chain seq x y z
N ARG A 1 -9.37 20.57 1.52
CA ARG A 1 -8.89 21.68 0.66
C ARG A 1 -8.80 21.21 -0.78
N ASP A 2 -7.99 20.22 -1.13
CA ASP A 2 -7.74 19.82 -2.52
C ASP A 2 -9.01 19.34 -3.23
N LEU A 3 -9.82 18.50 -2.60
CA LEU A 3 -11.09 18.06 -3.17
C LEU A 3 -12.10 19.22 -3.39
N THR A 4 -12.09 20.24 -2.53
CA THR A 4 -12.90 21.45 -2.72
C THR A 4 -12.40 22.30 -3.89
N LEU A 5 -11.08 22.31 -4.13
CA LEU A 5 -10.52 22.97 -5.30
C LEU A 5 -10.89 22.22 -6.61
N LEU A 6 -10.93 20.89 -6.57
CA LEU A 6 -11.33 20.06 -7.71
C LEU A 6 -12.76 20.32 -8.20
N GLU A 7 -13.67 20.77 -7.34
CA GLU A 7 -15.01 21.19 -7.74
C GLU A 7 -14.98 22.37 -8.75
N LYS A 8 -13.95 23.21 -8.62
CA LYS A 8 -13.78 24.43 -9.47
C LYS A 8 -12.82 24.17 -10.64
N VAL A 9 -11.87 23.26 -10.49
CA VAL A 9 -10.82 22.99 -11.47
C VAL A 9 -10.97 21.58 -12.03
N LYS A 10 -11.33 21.47 -13.31
CA LYS A 10 -11.45 20.18 -14.00
C LYS A 10 -10.07 19.63 -14.35
N CYS A 11 -9.44 18.90 -13.44
CA CYS A 11 -8.17 18.20 -13.68
C CYS A 11 -8.21 16.75 -13.20
N ARG A 12 -7.25 15.97 -13.65
CA ARG A 12 -7.01 14.64 -13.09
C ARG A 12 -6.29 14.79 -11.76
N TYR A 13 -6.81 14.14 -10.73
CA TYR A 13 -6.22 14.17 -9.40
C TYR A 13 -6.14 12.77 -8.81
N HIS A 14 -4.99 12.45 -8.24
CA HIS A 14 -4.76 11.21 -7.52
C HIS A 14 -4.19 11.52 -6.13
N ILE A 15 -4.87 11.02 -5.10
CA ILE A 15 -4.39 11.07 -3.71
C ILE A 15 -3.48 9.86 -3.51
N SER A 16 -2.18 10.09 -3.43
CA SER A 16 -1.21 8.99 -3.45
C SER A 16 -1.36 8.01 -2.30
N GLN A 17 -1.62 8.49 -1.07
CA GLN A 17 -1.70 7.63 0.10
C GLN A 17 -2.66 8.16 1.15
N LEU A 18 -3.69 7.39 1.45
CA LEU A 18 -4.57 7.59 2.59
C LEU A 18 -4.02 6.83 3.80
N SER A 19 -4.22 7.36 5.00
CA SER A 19 -3.71 6.72 6.22
C SER A 19 -4.66 6.77 7.41
N SER A 20 -5.85 7.37 7.30
CA SER A 20 -6.76 7.52 8.44
C SER A 20 -8.21 7.33 8.07
N GLN A 21 -9.02 6.90 9.05
CA GLN A 21 -10.47 6.80 8.94
C GLN A 21 -11.10 8.12 8.48
N LYS A 22 -10.70 9.24 9.08
CA LYS A 22 -11.20 10.56 8.69
C LYS A 22 -10.95 10.88 7.21
N SER A 23 -9.82 10.45 6.66
CA SER A 23 -9.55 10.60 5.23
C SER A 23 -10.51 9.75 4.39
N VAL A 24 -10.83 8.53 4.82
CA VAL A 24 -11.81 7.65 4.15
C VAL A 24 -13.21 8.29 4.16
N GLU A 25 -13.62 8.85 5.29
CA GLU A 25 -14.90 9.58 5.41
C GLU A 25 -14.97 10.78 4.45
N VAL A 26 -13.89 11.55 4.36
CA VAL A 26 -13.81 12.69 3.44
C VAL A 26 -13.90 12.24 1.98
N ILE A 27 -13.16 11.22 1.55
CA ILE A 27 -13.24 10.74 0.17
C ILE A 27 -14.62 10.16 -0.14
N LYS A 28 -15.24 9.44 0.80
CA LYS A 28 -16.59 8.89 0.64
C LYS A 28 -17.60 10.01 0.36
N SER A 29 -17.57 11.09 1.14
CA SER A 29 -18.49 12.24 0.98
C SER A 29 -18.27 13.03 -0.32
N ARG A 30 -17.14 12.85 -0.99
CA ARG A 30 -16.76 13.62 -2.19
C ARG A 30 -16.76 12.83 -3.49
N LYS A 31 -16.78 11.50 -3.42
CA LYS A 31 -16.60 10.62 -4.60
C LYS A 31 -17.70 10.81 -5.66
N GLU A 32 -18.91 11.20 -5.25
CA GLU A 32 -20.01 11.50 -6.18
C GLU A 32 -19.98 12.93 -6.75
N ILE A 33 -19.26 13.83 -6.09
CA ILE A 33 -19.21 15.26 -6.47
C ILE A 33 -18.05 15.52 -7.42
N VAL A 34 -16.88 14.93 -7.15
CA VAL A 34 -15.65 15.15 -7.94
C VAL A 34 -15.00 13.85 -8.34
N LYS A 35 -14.41 13.82 -9.54
CA LYS A 35 -13.68 12.66 -10.05
C LYS A 35 -12.22 12.71 -9.60
N PHE A 36 -11.83 11.77 -8.76
CA PHE A 36 -10.45 11.56 -8.35
C PHE A 36 -10.21 10.08 -8.14
N THR A 37 -8.96 9.70 -7.97
CA THR A 37 -8.54 8.36 -7.56
C THR A 37 -7.67 8.47 -6.31
N CYS A 38 -7.54 7.39 -5.56
CA CYS A 38 -6.71 7.38 -4.37
C CYS A 38 -6.05 6.03 -4.12
N GLY A 39 -4.94 6.07 -3.40
CA GLY A 39 -4.17 4.91 -3.02
C GLY A 39 -3.99 4.78 -1.51
N VAL A 40 -3.49 3.63 -1.12
CA VAL A 40 -3.11 3.31 0.26
C VAL A 40 -1.81 2.52 0.27
N SER A 41 -0.94 2.80 1.22
CA SER A 41 0.27 2.00 1.43
C SER A 41 -0.08 0.63 2.01
N ILE A 42 0.57 -0.42 1.51
CA ILE A 42 0.44 -1.76 2.08
C ILE A 42 0.84 -1.79 3.57
N ASN A 43 1.77 -0.95 3.98
CA ASN A 43 2.15 -0.82 5.38
C ASN A 43 0.97 -0.37 6.25
N ASN A 44 0.17 0.60 5.80
CA ASN A 44 -1.01 1.09 6.53
C ASN A 44 -2.20 0.12 6.50
N LEU A 45 -2.19 -0.90 5.64
CA LEU A 45 -3.17 -1.98 5.63
C LEU A 45 -2.79 -3.16 6.53
N SER A 46 -1.48 -3.39 6.72
CA SER A 46 -0.93 -4.57 7.39
C SER A 46 -0.42 -4.30 8.79
N LEU A 47 -0.13 -3.04 9.13
CA LEU A 47 0.49 -2.61 10.38
C LEU A 47 -0.28 -1.45 11.00
N ASN A 48 -0.16 -1.30 12.32
CA ASN A 48 -0.70 -0.17 13.07
C ASN A 48 0.34 0.44 14.02
N GLU A 49 -0.02 1.44 14.80
CA GLU A 49 0.90 2.16 15.70
C GLU A 49 1.53 1.27 16.78
N ASN A 50 0.85 0.17 17.18
CA ASN A 50 1.37 -0.74 18.20
C ASN A 50 2.58 -1.55 17.69
N ASP A 51 2.68 -1.78 16.38
CA ASP A 51 3.81 -2.48 15.77
C ASP A 51 5.12 -1.69 15.93
N ILE A 52 5.05 -0.36 16.12
CA ILE A 52 6.22 0.50 16.35
C ILE A 52 6.95 0.07 17.63
N GLY A 53 6.19 -0.40 18.65
CA GLY A 53 6.76 -0.90 19.91
C GLY A 53 7.70 0.15 20.54
N ASP A 54 8.92 -0.26 20.87
CA ASP A 54 9.94 0.60 21.48
C ASP A 54 10.59 1.55 20.46
N PHE A 55 9.77 2.27 19.71
CA PHE A 55 10.20 3.25 18.71
C PHE A 55 11.15 2.69 17.64
N LYS A 56 10.81 1.51 17.09
CA LYS A 56 11.57 0.89 15.99
C LYS A 56 11.61 1.82 14.78
N THR A 57 12.78 2.32 14.45
CA THR A 57 12.97 3.33 13.37
C THR A 57 12.60 2.80 11.98
N PHE A 58 12.67 1.49 11.75
CA PHE A 58 12.24 0.87 10.49
C PHE A 58 10.71 0.98 10.25
N LEU A 59 9.96 1.28 11.32
CA LEU A 59 8.52 1.55 11.27
C LEU A 59 8.19 3.05 11.29
N LYS A 60 9.21 3.92 11.20
CA LYS A 60 8.99 5.34 10.94
C LYS A 60 8.69 5.55 9.46
N LEU A 61 7.39 5.65 9.13
CA LEU A 61 6.86 5.76 7.78
C LEU A 61 6.22 7.14 7.55
N SER A 62 5.99 7.48 6.29
CA SER A 62 5.24 8.68 5.88
C SER A 62 4.33 8.35 4.69
N PRO A 63 3.01 8.32 4.90
CA PRO A 63 2.25 8.61 6.14
C PRO A 63 2.58 7.68 7.30
N PRO A 64 2.44 8.15 8.56
CA PRO A 64 2.74 7.31 9.72
C PRO A 64 1.72 6.17 9.88
N LEU A 65 2.13 5.12 10.57
CA LEU A 65 1.20 4.11 11.08
C LEU A 65 0.26 4.75 12.09
N ARG A 66 -1.00 4.33 12.07
CA ARG A 66 -2.05 4.89 12.90
C ARG A 66 -2.73 3.80 13.71
N ARG A 67 -3.81 4.15 14.40
CA ARG A 67 -4.59 3.23 15.22
C ARG A 67 -5.19 2.10 14.40
N GLU A 68 -5.60 1.04 15.09
CA GLU A 68 -6.23 -0.11 14.45
C GLU A 68 -7.53 0.28 13.74
N GLU A 69 -8.30 1.22 14.30
CA GLU A 69 -9.54 1.71 13.67
C GLU A 69 -9.25 2.36 12.31
N ASP A 70 -8.15 3.11 12.20
CA ASP A 70 -7.72 3.70 10.93
C ASP A 70 -7.35 2.62 9.91
N ARG A 71 -6.59 1.59 10.33
CA ARG A 71 -6.24 0.46 9.48
C ARG A 71 -7.47 -0.28 8.96
N LEU A 72 -8.41 -0.59 9.85
CA LEU A 72 -9.65 -1.26 9.48
C LEU A 72 -10.52 -0.41 8.54
N ALA A 73 -10.57 0.90 8.74
CA ALA A 73 -11.29 1.81 7.84
C ALA A 73 -10.66 1.84 6.43
N LEU A 74 -9.33 1.76 6.31
CA LEU A 74 -8.64 1.66 5.02
C LEU A 74 -8.96 0.34 4.31
N VAL A 75 -8.96 -0.79 5.03
CA VAL A 75 -9.36 -2.10 4.49
C VAL A 75 -10.81 -2.07 4.02
N GLN A 76 -11.71 -1.46 4.81
CA GLN A 76 -13.11 -1.29 4.41
C GLN A 76 -13.23 -0.38 3.18
N GLY A 77 -12.44 0.67 3.09
CA GLY A 77 -12.39 1.54 1.91
C GLY A 77 -12.02 0.83 0.61
N LEU A 78 -11.16 -0.19 0.67
CA LEU A 78 -10.88 -1.08 -0.47
C LEU A 78 -12.05 -2.00 -0.80
N LYS A 79 -12.75 -2.55 0.21
CA LYS A 79 -13.96 -3.37 0.01
C LYS A 79 -15.08 -2.61 -0.68
N ASP A 80 -15.23 -1.35 -0.34
CA ASP A 80 -16.30 -0.46 -0.81
C ASP A 80 -15.92 0.25 -2.13
N ASP A 81 -14.82 -0.14 -2.77
CA ASP A 81 -14.28 0.50 -3.99
C ASP A 81 -14.07 2.03 -3.83
N LEU A 82 -13.87 2.50 -2.59
CA LEU A 82 -13.53 3.88 -2.29
C LEU A 82 -12.04 4.16 -2.55
N ILE A 83 -11.18 3.19 -2.30
CA ILE A 83 -9.73 3.24 -2.54
C ILE A 83 -9.41 2.41 -3.77
N ASP A 84 -8.68 2.99 -4.71
CA ASP A 84 -8.47 2.41 -6.05
C ASP A 84 -7.24 1.51 -6.12
N VAL A 85 -6.14 1.87 -5.43
CA VAL A 85 -4.85 1.17 -5.57
C VAL A 85 -4.17 0.90 -4.24
N ILE A 86 -3.41 -0.19 -4.19
CA ILE A 86 -2.47 -0.52 -3.12
C ILE A 86 -1.07 -0.24 -3.64
N VAL A 87 -0.27 0.50 -2.89
CA VAL A 87 1.10 0.85 -3.25
C VAL A 87 2.11 0.25 -2.27
N SER A 88 3.30 -0.08 -2.76
CA SER A 88 4.38 -0.63 -1.93
C SER A 88 4.94 0.37 -0.93
N ASP A 89 4.80 1.65 -1.23
CA ASP A 89 5.46 2.73 -0.49
C ASP A 89 6.97 2.45 -0.31
N HIS A 90 7.58 1.91 -1.37
CA HIS A 90 8.98 1.54 -1.38
C HIS A 90 9.86 2.79 -1.31
N LYS A 91 10.34 3.06 -0.11
CA LYS A 91 11.22 4.19 0.18
C LYS A 91 12.45 3.67 0.94
N PRO A 92 13.41 3.08 0.21
CA PRO A 92 14.63 2.57 0.81
C PRO A 92 15.47 3.75 1.35
N GLU A 93 15.98 3.56 2.57
CA GLU A 93 16.87 4.50 3.24
C GLU A 93 18.18 3.79 3.57
N ASP A 94 19.26 4.52 3.75
CA ASP A 94 20.50 3.93 4.21
C ASP A 94 20.42 3.52 5.69
N GLU A 95 21.26 2.58 6.09
CA GLU A 95 21.22 2.02 7.43
C GLU A 95 21.58 3.07 8.50
N GLU A 96 22.51 3.96 8.22
CA GLU A 96 22.94 5.01 9.15
C GLU A 96 21.80 5.99 9.47
N SER A 97 21.04 6.39 8.44
CA SER A 97 19.89 7.27 8.64
C SER A 97 18.77 6.62 9.49
N LYS A 98 18.76 5.28 9.59
CA LYS A 98 17.81 4.54 10.41
C LYS A 98 18.32 4.20 11.82
N ARG A 99 19.62 4.31 12.09
CA ARG A 99 20.22 4.07 13.42
C ARG A 99 20.08 5.23 14.37
N LEU A 100 19.57 6.35 13.92
CA LEU A 100 19.32 7.53 14.74
C LEU A 100 18.14 7.32 15.71
N THR A 101 17.92 8.26 16.64
CA THR A 101 16.71 8.24 17.46
C THR A 101 15.45 8.30 16.57
N PHE A 102 14.31 7.80 17.05
CA PHE A 102 13.08 7.78 16.25
C PHE A 102 12.71 9.16 15.69
N ALA A 103 12.91 10.23 16.48
CA ALA A 103 12.64 11.60 16.04
C ALA A 103 13.54 12.04 14.86
N GLN A 104 14.80 11.64 14.87
CA GLN A 104 15.81 12.06 13.90
C GLN A 104 15.94 11.11 12.71
N ALA A 105 15.55 9.83 12.85
CA ALA A 105 15.67 8.84 11.82
C ALA A 105 14.87 9.23 10.56
N ALA A 106 15.39 8.89 9.38
CA ALA A 106 14.71 9.06 8.11
C ALA A 106 13.40 8.26 8.05
N THR A 107 12.41 8.78 7.31
CA THR A 107 11.12 8.10 7.10
C THR A 107 11.17 7.23 5.86
N GLY A 108 10.70 6.00 5.96
CA GLY A 108 10.59 5.10 4.82
C GLY A 108 11.02 3.67 5.16
N ALA A 109 10.61 2.74 4.31
CA ALA A 109 11.00 1.34 4.37
C ALA A 109 11.04 0.71 2.98
N SER A 110 11.85 -0.34 2.83
CA SER A 110 11.84 -1.19 1.64
C SER A 110 10.58 -2.06 1.65
N GLY A 111 9.72 -1.96 0.62
CA GLY A 111 8.42 -2.63 0.59
C GLY A 111 8.04 -3.29 -0.73
N ILE A 112 8.81 -3.08 -1.82
CA ILE A 112 8.41 -3.58 -3.14
C ILE A 112 8.35 -5.11 -3.21
N GLU A 113 9.29 -5.80 -2.56
CA GLU A 113 9.39 -7.26 -2.59
C GLU A 113 8.35 -7.95 -1.69
N THR A 114 7.74 -7.21 -0.79
CA THR A 114 6.77 -7.72 0.19
C THR A 114 5.32 -7.30 -0.12
N LEU A 115 5.14 -6.41 -1.11
CA LEU A 115 3.83 -5.88 -1.50
C LEU A 115 2.81 -6.97 -1.77
N LEU A 116 3.14 -7.94 -2.63
CA LEU A 116 2.23 -9.01 -3.00
C LEU A 116 1.86 -9.88 -1.80
N SER A 117 2.85 -10.38 -1.08
CA SER A 117 2.61 -11.30 0.04
C SER A 117 1.86 -10.66 1.19
N LEU A 118 2.14 -9.38 1.53
CA LEU A 118 1.34 -8.62 2.51
C LEU A 118 -0.09 -8.38 2.02
N SER A 119 -0.28 -8.15 0.72
CA SER A 119 -1.62 -8.01 0.16
C SER A 119 -2.39 -9.34 0.21
N LEU A 120 -1.71 -10.47 -0.05
CA LEU A 120 -2.29 -11.81 0.06
C LEU A 120 -2.61 -12.19 1.52
N GLU A 121 -1.90 -11.65 2.51
CA GLU A 121 -2.26 -11.83 3.92
C GLU A 121 -3.69 -11.31 4.21
N LEU A 122 -4.10 -10.22 3.54
CA LEU A 122 -5.48 -9.71 3.64
C LEU A 122 -6.51 -10.64 2.99
N TYR A 123 -6.12 -11.42 2.03
CA TYR A 123 -6.95 -12.50 1.45
C TYR A 123 -7.01 -13.71 2.37
N HIS A 124 -5.88 -14.21 2.86
CA HIS A 124 -5.81 -15.39 3.71
C HIS A 124 -6.56 -15.22 5.03
N ASN A 125 -6.55 -14.02 5.61
CA ASN A 125 -7.31 -13.71 6.83
C ASN A 125 -8.79 -13.34 6.57
N GLY A 126 -9.26 -13.42 5.31
CA GLY A 126 -10.65 -13.11 4.93
C GLY A 126 -11.00 -11.62 4.92
N SER A 127 -10.02 -10.73 5.06
CA SER A 127 -10.26 -9.29 5.07
C SER A 127 -10.64 -8.76 3.70
N LEU A 128 -10.04 -9.26 2.63
CA LEU A 128 -10.30 -8.83 1.25
C LEU A 128 -10.49 -10.05 0.32
N LYS A 129 -11.24 -9.85 -0.76
CA LYS A 129 -11.31 -10.83 -1.85
C LYS A 129 -10.04 -10.75 -2.71
N LEU A 130 -9.58 -11.89 -3.23
CA LEU A 130 -8.42 -11.94 -4.11
C LEU A 130 -8.57 -11.02 -5.33
N GLU A 131 -9.77 -10.99 -5.92
CA GLU A 131 -10.08 -10.12 -7.05
C GLU A 131 -9.87 -8.62 -6.73
N THR A 132 -10.29 -8.15 -5.55
CA THR A 132 -10.08 -6.77 -5.10
C THR A 132 -8.59 -6.44 -5.03
N ILE A 133 -7.80 -7.34 -4.45
CA ILE A 133 -6.34 -7.19 -4.33
C ILE A 133 -5.70 -7.12 -5.72
N ILE A 134 -6.00 -8.07 -6.60
CA ILE A 134 -5.41 -8.10 -7.95
C ILE A 134 -5.78 -6.85 -8.74
N LYS A 135 -7.05 -6.41 -8.69
CA LYS A 135 -7.45 -5.14 -9.34
C LYS A 135 -6.66 -3.94 -8.81
N ALA A 136 -6.51 -3.84 -7.49
CA ALA A 136 -5.81 -2.72 -6.85
C ALA A 136 -4.31 -2.70 -7.13
N LEU A 137 -3.70 -3.86 -7.46
CA LEU A 137 -2.29 -4.00 -7.79
C LEU A 137 -1.98 -3.92 -9.29
N THR A 138 -2.96 -4.15 -10.18
CA THR A 138 -2.72 -4.32 -11.62
C THR A 138 -3.60 -3.41 -12.48
N SER A 139 -4.85 -3.77 -12.70
CA SER A 139 -5.72 -3.08 -13.67
C SER A 139 -6.07 -1.64 -13.26
N ASN A 140 -6.26 -1.38 -11.98
CA ASN A 140 -6.57 -0.03 -11.51
C ASN A 140 -5.40 0.94 -11.68
N PRO A 141 -4.15 0.63 -11.23
CA PRO A 141 -3.01 1.49 -11.51
C PRO A 141 -2.76 1.68 -13.02
N ALA A 142 -2.93 0.63 -13.84
CA ALA A 142 -2.80 0.75 -15.30
C ALA A 142 -3.81 1.76 -15.89
N LYS A 143 -5.07 1.71 -15.46
CA LYS A 143 -6.11 2.68 -15.86
C LYS A 143 -5.77 4.10 -15.42
N ILE A 144 -5.28 4.28 -14.20
CA ILE A 144 -4.89 5.59 -13.66
C ILE A 144 -3.73 6.17 -14.47
N LEU A 145 -2.74 5.36 -14.81
CA LEU A 145 -1.58 5.75 -15.60
C LEU A 145 -1.89 5.86 -17.11
N LYS A 146 -3.06 5.37 -17.54
CA LYS A 146 -3.46 5.29 -18.97
C LYS A 146 -2.47 4.47 -19.82
N ILE A 147 -1.99 3.38 -19.28
CA ILE A 147 -1.16 2.41 -19.99
C ILE A 147 -1.98 1.18 -20.37
N ASN A 148 -1.66 0.57 -21.52
CA ASN A 148 -2.35 -0.62 -22.00
C ASN A 148 -1.79 -1.90 -21.34
N LYS A 149 -1.99 -2.02 -20.01
CA LYS A 149 -1.51 -3.12 -19.16
C LYS A 149 -2.62 -3.56 -18.19
N GLY A 150 -2.36 -4.64 -17.46
CA GLY A 150 -3.23 -5.10 -16.39
C GLY A 150 -4.50 -5.81 -16.85
N ASN A 151 -4.51 -6.34 -18.08
CA ASN A 151 -5.58 -7.18 -18.62
C ASN A 151 -5.01 -8.21 -19.63
N LEU A 152 -5.76 -9.28 -19.87
CA LEU A 152 -5.40 -10.39 -20.77
C LEU A 152 -6.20 -10.36 -22.09
N SER A 153 -6.59 -9.18 -22.57
CA SER A 153 -7.35 -9.06 -23.81
C SER A 153 -6.48 -9.37 -25.03
N ILE A 154 -7.10 -9.95 -26.06
CA ILE A 154 -6.42 -10.24 -27.33
C ILE A 154 -5.87 -8.94 -27.93
N GLY A 155 -4.59 -8.97 -28.34
CA GLY A 155 -3.89 -7.81 -28.89
C GLY A 155 -3.14 -6.95 -27.88
N ASN A 156 -3.22 -7.28 -26.60
CA ASN A 156 -2.40 -6.64 -25.56
C ASN A 156 -1.06 -7.37 -25.35
N ASP A 157 -0.11 -6.67 -24.74
CA ASP A 157 1.17 -7.26 -24.37
C ASP A 157 0.96 -8.41 -23.36
N ALA A 158 1.66 -9.52 -23.56
CA ALA A 158 1.60 -10.70 -22.70
C ALA A 158 2.56 -10.57 -21.50
N ASP A 159 2.46 -9.47 -20.74
CA ASP A 159 3.20 -9.31 -19.49
C ASP A 159 2.49 -10.08 -18.37
N LEU A 160 2.94 -11.31 -18.13
CA LEU A 160 2.32 -12.25 -17.22
C LEU A 160 3.18 -12.48 -15.99
N CYS A 161 2.52 -12.60 -14.84
CA CYS A 161 3.12 -13.03 -13.59
C CYS A 161 2.39 -14.28 -13.09
N ILE A 162 3.14 -15.35 -12.81
CA ILE A 162 2.61 -16.57 -12.18
C ILE A 162 2.85 -16.43 -10.68
N VAL A 163 1.79 -16.58 -9.90
CA VAL A 163 1.81 -16.42 -8.45
C VAL A 163 1.35 -17.71 -7.78
N ASP A 164 2.19 -18.25 -6.90
CA ASP A 164 1.79 -19.29 -5.95
C ASP A 164 1.32 -18.58 -4.67
N ILE A 165 0.00 -18.49 -4.49
CA ILE A 165 -0.61 -17.72 -3.39
C ILE A 165 -0.37 -18.34 -2.01
N ASP A 166 -0.10 -19.65 -1.95
CA ASP A 166 0.03 -20.40 -0.69
C ASP A 166 1.49 -20.67 -0.30
N LYS A 167 2.45 -20.33 -1.16
CA LYS A 167 3.88 -20.60 -0.92
C LYS A 167 4.39 -19.87 0.33
N PRO A 168 4.78 -20.60 1.40
CA PRO A 168 5.27 -19.97 2.61
C PRO A 168 6.70 -19.47 2.44
N TRP A 169 7.01 -18.34 3.05
CA TRP A 169 8.37 -17.82 3.14
C TRP A 169 8.53 -16.89 4.34
N ILE A 170 9.78 -16.57 4.69
CA ILE A 170 10.12 -15.68 5.80
C ILE A 170 10.87 -14.48 5.21
N VAL A 171 10.46 -13.29 5.59
CA VAL A 171 11.14 -12.05 5.19
C VAL A 171 12.46 -11.95 5.95
N LYS A 172 13.56 -12.15 5.24
CA LYS A 172 14.92 -12.00 5.77
C LYS A 172 15.61 -10.86 5.05
N LYS A 173 16.06 -9.85 5.80
CA LYS A 173 16.74 -8.68 5.22
C LYS A 173 17.87 -9.03 4.27
N ASP A 174 18.66 -10.05 4.61
CA ASP A 174 19.80 -10.49 3.80
C ASP A 174 19.40 -11.09 2.45
N LYS A 175 18.15 -11.58 2.34
CA LYS A 175 17.60 -12.16 1.11
C LYS A 175 16.87 -11.16 0.22
N LEU A 176 16.67 -9.92 0.68
CA LEU A 176 16.07 -8.88 -0.14
C LEU A 176 17.03 -8.45 -1.25
N ILE A 177 16.49 -8.23 -2.46
CA ILE A 177 17.24 -7.73 -3.63
C ILE A 177 17.57 -6.25 -3.45
N SER A 178 16.69 -5.50 -2.78
CA SER A 178 16.94 -4.09 -2.46
C SER A 178 18.31 -3.89 -1.83
N LYS A 179 19.05 -2.88 -2.27
CA LYS A 179 20.32 -2.49 -1.63
C LYS A 179 20.14 -2.10 -0.18
N SER A 180 19.10 -1.33 0.10
CA SER A 180 18.71 -1.02 1.47
C SER A 180 17.95 -2.21 2.08
N LYS A 181 18.30 -2.55 3.32
CA LYS A 181 17.75 -3.68 4.07
C LYS A 181 16.72 -3.25 5.14
N ASN A 182 16.29 -1.98 5.13
CA ASN A 182 15.37 -1.42 6.10
C ASN A 182 13.90 -1.80 5.82
N THR A 183 13.56 -3.06 5.93
CA THR A 183 12.17 -3.51 5.84
C THR A 183 11.40 -3.29 7.14
N SER A 184 10.11 -2.94 7.04
CA SER A 184 9.21 -2.79 8.20
C SER A 184 8.78 -4.11 8.84
N ILE A 185 9.04 -5.25 8.17
CA ILE A 185 8.49 -6.56 8.50
C ILE A 185 9.54 -7.68 8.50
N GLU A 186 10.76 -7.39 8.96
CA GLU A 186 11.80 -8.41 9.12
C GLU A 186 11.29 -9.57 9.97
N ASP A 187 11.66 -10.78 9.61
CA ASP A 187 11.30 -12.07 10.24
C ASP A 187 9.81 -12.43 10.18
N LYS A 188 8.97 -11.62 9.57
CA LYS A 188 7.56 -11.97 9.39
C LYS A 188 7.44 -13.18 8.45
N LYS A 189 6.58 -14.13 8.84
CA LYS A 189 6.18 -15.27 8.02
C LYS A 189 5.03 -14.85 7.13
N LEU A 190 5.17 -15.03 5.83
CA LEU A 190 4.20 -14.65 4.82
C LEU A 190 3.89 -15.83 3.90
N GLN A 191 2.79 -15.72 3.15
CA GLN A 191 2.42 -16.62 2.07
C GLN A 191 2.29 -15.83 0.78
N GLY A 192 2.56 -16.53 -0.34
CA GLY A 192 2.49 -15.94 -1.68
C GLY A 192 3.82 -15.45 -2.21
N LYS A 193 4.17 -15.96 -3.38
CA LYS A 193 5.41 -15.59 -4.08
C LYS A 193 5.26 -15.73 -5.60
#